data_6bcc5d967caa87acee2e84e0f85443b2
#
_entry.id   6bcc5d967caa87acee2e84e0f85443b2
#
_cell.length_a   1.000
_cell.length_b   1.000
_cell.length_c   1.000
_cell.angle_alpha   90.00
_cell.angle_beta   90.00
_cell.angle_gamma   90.00
#
_symmetry.space_group_name_H-M   'P 1'
#
loop_
_entity.id
_entity.type
_entity.pdbx_description
1 polymer ?
#
loop_
_entity_poly.entity_id
_entity_poly.type
_entity_poly.pdbx_seq_one_letter_code
_entity_poly.pdbx_strand_id
1 'polypeptide(L)'
;MRECLVMYVDAALDKNGRAGCGLAVFIRGRALYTESFGFTHEGGSAQLEAQICAAALDLAAHRWPLHRVIVRTDCAPVVRSRTPSSETFRAAVHEVRDRCRRGYRVVRYVSRKANPAHELAREGLKSVLRASRMPDLLSEPVAA
;
A
#
# COMPACT_ATOMS: atom_id res chain seq x y z
N MET A 1 15.19 19.02 -13.76
CA MET A 1 14.28 17.88 -13.95
C MET A 1 14.07 17.18 -12.61
N ARG A 2 12.81 16.98 -12.21
CA ARG A 2 12.50 16.34 -10.93
C ARG A 2 12.71 14.85 -11.04
N GLU A 3 13.33 14.26 -10.03
CA GLU A 3 13.50 12.81 -9.96
C GLU A 3 12.16 12.12 -9.74
N CYS A 4 12.04 10.89 -10.23
CA CYS A 4 10.83 10.10 -10.13
C CYS A 4 11.02 9.01 -9.06
N LEU A 5 10.11 8.99 -8.09
CA LEU A 5 9.97 7.89 -7.16
C LEU A 5 9.02 6.86 -7.73
N VAL A 6 9.40 5.61 -7.66
CA VAL A 6 8.52 4.50 -7.99
C VAL A 6 8.20 3.76 -6.68
N MET A 7 6.93 3.73 -6.32
CA MET A 7 6.46 3.12 -5.08
C MET A 7 5.60 1.92 -5.43
N TYR A 8 6.07 0.73 -5.07
CA TYR A 8 5.28 -0.48 -5.21
C TYR A 8 4.50 -0.72 -3.94
N VAL A 9 3.23 -1.01 -4.06
CA VAL A 9 2.35 -1.32 -2.93
C VAL A 9 1.63 -2.64 -3.17
N ASP A 10 1.33 -3.35 -2.09
CA ASP A 10 0.50 -4.54 -2.14
C ASP A 10 -0.16 -4.77 -0.79
N ALA A 11 -1.24 -5.52 -0.80
CA ALA A 11 -1.96 -5.92 0.39
C ALA A 11 -2.32 -7.40 0.31
N ALA A 12 -2.22 -8.07 1.45
CA ALA A 12 -2.70 -9.43 1.63
C ALA A 12 -3.78 -9.39 2.69
N LEU A 13 -4.92 -10.01 2.40
CA LEU A 13 -6.05 -10.06 3.33
C LEU A 13 -6.47 -11.51 3.50
N ASP A 14 -6.59 -11.97 4.75
CA ASP A 14 -7.12 -13.29 5.01
C ASP A 14 -8.63 -13.27 5.25
N LYS A 15 -9.22 -14.45 5.34
CA LYS A 15 -10.69 -14.59 5.53
C LYS A 15 -11.19 -14.09 6.89
N ASN A 16 -10.29 -13.86 7.84
CA ASN A 16 -10.64 -13.43 9.19
C ASN A 16 -10.41 -11.93 9.40
N GLY A 17 -10.16 -11.18 8.33
CA GLY A 17 -9.96 -9.73 8.40
C GLY A 17 -8.57 -9.32 8.87
N ARG A 18 -7.59 -10.22 8.85
CA ARG A 18 -6.21 -9.88 9.11
C ARG A 18 -5.54 -9.49 7.81
N ALA A 19 -4.79 -8.41 7.85
CA ALA A 19 -4.19 -7.82 6.66
C ALA A 19 -2.70 -7.61 6.84
N GLY A 20 -1.98 -7.71 5.73
CA GLY A 20 -0.59 -7.31 5.63
C GLY A 20 -0.43 -6.34 4.50
N CYS A 21 0.45 -5.37 4.67
CA CYS A 21 0.76 -4.37 3.66
C CYS A 21 2.24 -4.33 3.40
N GLY A 22 2.59 -4.15 2.14
CA GLY A 22 3.96 -3.98 1.71
C GLY A 22 4.14 -2.70 0.93
N LEU A 23 5.27 -2.07 1.14
CA LEU A 23 5.69 -0.87 0.43
C LEU A 23 7.16 -0.98 0.07
N ALA A 24 7.50 -0.74 -1.19
CA ALA A 24 8.88 -0.68 -1.65
C ALA A 24 9.06 0.57 -2.50
N VAL A 25 9.99 1.43 -2.10
CA VAL A 25 10.25 2.71 -2.76
C VAL A 25 11.59 2.65 -3.46
N PHE A 26 11.59 3.02 -4.73
CA PHE A 26 12.79 3.02 -5.58
C PHE A 26 12.99 4.39 -6.19
N ILE A 27 14.26 4.74 -6.35
CA ILE A 27 14.67 5.88 -7.13
C ILE A 27 15.81 5.42 -8.07
N ARG A 28 15.68 5.72 -9.37
CA ARG A 28 16.67 5.28 -10.37
C ARG A 28 16.98 3.79 -10.31
N GLY A 29 15.98 2.95 -10.05
CA GLY A 29 16.16 1.50 -9.94
C GLY A 29 16.80 1.02 -8.65
N ARG A 30 17.11 1.92 -7.71
CA ARG A 30 17.71 1.56 -6.42
C ARG A 30 16.66 1.56 -5.32
N ALA A 31 16.65 0.53 -4.51
CA ALA A 31 15.76 0.46 -3.35
C ALA A 31 16.17 1.53 -2.32
N LEU A 32 15.23 2.42 -2.03
CA LEU A 32 15.43 3.51 -1.09
C LEU A 32 14.84 3.18 0.28
N TYR A 33 13.71 2.47 0.28
CA TYR A 33 12.96 2.21 1.50
C TYR A 33 12.02 1.03 1.27
N THR A 34 11.92 0.16 2.26
CA THR A 34 10.92 -0.92 2.26
C THR A 34 10.24 -0.98 3.60
N GLU A 35 8.98 -1.36 3.61
CA GLU A 35 8.22 -1.51 4.82
C GLU A 35 7.22 -2.66 4.69
N SER A 36 7.01 -3.36 5.79
CA SER A 36 6.06 -4.44 5.91
C SER A 36 5.38 -4.32 7.26
N PHE A 37 4.05 -4.31 7.26
CA PHE A 37 3.28 -4.21 8.51
C PHE A 37 1.95 -4.94 8.38
N GLY A 38 1.36 -5.28 9.53
CA GLY A 38 0.09 -5.97 9.57
C GLY A 38 -0.88 -5.33 10.54
N PHE A 39 -2.18 -5.54 10.29
CA PHE A 39 -3.25 -4.99 11.10
C PHE A 39 -4.56 -5.74 10.83
N THR A 40 -5.61 -5.43 11.57
CA THR A 40 -6.94 -5.92 11.26
C THR A 40 -7.67 -4.95 10.34
N HIS A 41 -8.41 -5.48 9.39
CA HIS A 41 -9.11 -4.68 8.38
C HIS A 41 -10.53 -5.19 8.20
N GLU A 42 -11.48 -4.26 8.26
CA GLU A 42 -12.88 -4.53 7.93
C GLU A 42 -13.17 -3.99 6.54
N GLY A 43 -13.43 -4.86 5.59
CA GLY A 43 -13.69 -4.46 4.21
C GLY A 43 -13.04 -5.39 3.22
N GLY A 44 -13.21 -5.09 1.95
CA GLY A 44 -12.70 -5.90 0.87
C GLY A 44 -11.24 -5.65 0.54
N SER A 45 -10.64 -6.57 -0.20
CA SER A 45 -9.25 -6.47 -0.61
C SER A 45 -9.00 -5.29 -1.56
N ALA A 46 -9.91 -5.02 -2.48
CA ALA A 46 -9.77 -3.90 -3.41
C ALA A 46 -9.81 -2.55 -2.70
N GLN A 47 -10.67 -2.41 -1.69
CA GLN A 47 -10.72 -1.22 -0.84
C GLN A 47 -9.39 -1.03 -0.12
N LEU A 48 -8.84 -2.08 0.47
CA LEU A 48 -7.57 -2.04 1.17
C LEU A 48 -6.43 -1.64 0.22
N GLU A 49 -6.40 -2.20 -0.98
CA GLU A 49 -5.42 -1.82 -2.00
C GLU A 49 -5.49 -0.33 -2.35
N ALA A 50 -6.69 0.21 -2.51
CA ALA A 50 -6.87 1.64 -2.76
C ALA A 50 -6.38 2.47 -1.58
N GLN A 51 -6.69 2.07 -0.36
CA GLN A 51 -6.25 2.77 0.84
C GLN A 51 -4.72 2.79 0.96
N ILE A 52 -4.05 1.71 0.60
CA ILE A 52 -2.59 1.65 0.60
C ILE A 52 -1.99 2.56 -0.46
N CYS A 53 -2.59 2.61 -1.65
CA CYS A 53 -2.16 3.56 -2.67
C CYS A 53 -2.25 5.01 -2.16
N ALA A 54 -3.36 5.35 -1.50
CA ALA A 54 -3.53 6.69 -0.93
C ALA A 54 -2.50 6.97 0.17
N ALA A 55 -2.24 5.99 1.04
CA ALA A 55 -1.24 6.12 2.09
C ALA A 55 0.17 6.31 1.53
N ALA A 56 0.51 5.59 0.45
CA ALA A 56 1.80 5.76 -0.22
C ALA A 56 1.94 7.18 -0.81
N LEU A 57 0.88 7.69 -1.42
CA LEU A 57 0.88 9.06 -1.95
C LEU A 57 1.04 10.09 -0.84
N ASP A 58 0.41 9.89 0.31
CA ASP A 58 0.58 10.76 1.47
C ASP A 58 2.01 10.70 2.01
N LEU A 59 2.59 9.53 2.10
CA LEU A 59 3.97 9.36 2.52
C LEU A 59 4.93 10.11 1.58
N ALA A 60 4.72 9.97 0.27
CA ALA A 60 5.53 10.66 -0.72
C ALA A 60 5.40 12.18 -0.61
N ALA A 61 4.18 12.68 -0.39
CA ALA A 61 3.95 14.11 -0.21
C ALA A 61 4.67 14.66 1.02
N HIS A 62 4.78 13.85 2.07
CA HIS A 62 5.43 14.25 3.30
C HIS A 62 6.96 14.16 3.23
N ARG A 63 7.50 13.05 2.71
CA ARG A 63 8.94 12.78 2.72
C ARG A 63 9.67 13.22 1.45
N TRP A 64 8.98 13.22 0.32
CA TRP A 64 9.58 13.55 -0.98
C TRP A 64 8.68 14.52 -1.77
N PRO A 65 8.40 15.71 -1.22
CA PRO A 65 7.38 16.61 -1.78
C PRO A 65 7.70 17.13 -3.17
N LEU A 66 8.97 17.15 -3.57
CA LEU A 66 9.40 17.70 -4.87
C LEU A 66 9.60 16.63 -5.94
N HIS A 67 9.39 15.34 -5.61
CA HIS A 67 9.57 14.25 -6.56
C HIS A 67 8.29 14.01 -7.36
N ARG A 68 8.48 13.54 -8.58
CA ARG A 68 7.40 12.91 -9.33
C ARG A 68 7.19 11.52 -8.74
N VAL A 69 5.95 11.06 -8.68
CA VAL A 69 5.63 9.80 -8.01
C VAL A 69 4.79 8.90 -8.92
N ILE A 70 5.24 7.68 -9.08
CA ILE A 70 4.48 6.61 -9.71
C ILE A 70 4.22 5.55 -8.64
N VAL A 71 2.97 5.36 -8.28
CA VAL A 71 2.56 4.25 -7.41
C VAL A 71 2.15 3.09 -8.30
N ARG A 72 2.71 1.92 -8.06
CA ARG A 72 2.42 0.70 -8.81
C ARG A 72 1.69 -0.31 -7.93
N THR A 73 0.55 -0.76 -8.40
CA THR A 73 -0.29 -1.74 -7.73
C THR A 73 -0.68 -2.85 -8.69
N ASP A 74 -0.83 -4.07 -8.19
CA ASP A 74 -1.34 -5.18 -9.00
C ASP A 74 -2.87 -5.32 -8.92
N CYS A 75 -3.54 -4.41 -8.25
CA CYS A 75 -4.99 -4.37 -8.17
C CYS A 75 -5.58 -3.60 -9.35
N ALA A 76 -5.93 -4.30 -10.43
CA ALA A 76 -6.47 -3.69 -11.63
C ALA A 76 -7.72 -2.82 -11.37
N PRO A 77 -8.67 -3.22 -10.51
CA PRO A 77 -9.84 -2.38 -10.20
C PRO A 77 -9.49 -0.99 -9.66
N VAL A 78 -8.41 -0.84 -8.91
CA VAL A 78 -7.99 0.47 -8.40
C VAL A 78 -7.57 1.40 -9.53
N VAL A 79 -6.90 0.85 -10.55
CA VAL A 79 -6.35 1.63 -11.66
C VAL A 79 -7.39 1.89 -12.73
N ARG A 80 -8.20 0.88 -13.05
CA ARG A 80 -9.06 0.86 -14.25
C ARG A 80 -10.54 1.05 -13.97
N SER A 81 -10.99 0.95 -12.72
CA SER A 81 -12.41 1.02 -12.41
C SER A 81 -12.97 2.43 -12.66
N ARG A 82 -13.92 2.52 -13.56
CA ARG A 82 -14.65 3.77 -13.84
C ARG A 82 -15.82 3.95 -12.89
N THR A 83 -16.48 2.85 -12.53
CA THR A 83 -17.63 2.80 -11.63
C THR A 83 -17.40 1.70 -10.61
N PRO A 84 -16.77 2.01 -9.47
CA PRO A 84 -16.59 1.01 -8.42
C PRO A 84 -17.91 0.45 -7.91
N SER A 85 -17.96 -0.86 -7.69
CA SER A 85 -19.18 -1.59 -7.34
C SER A 85 -19.70 -1.34 -5.94
N SER A 86 -18.82 -0.94 -5.00
CA SER A 86 -19.23 -0.65 -3.63
C SER A 86 -18.94 0.80 -3.28
N GLU A 87 -19.73 1.34 -2.36
CA GLU A 87 -19.57 2.71 -1.89
C GLU A 87 -18.24 2.91 -1.17
N THR A 88 -17.84 1.95 -0.33
CA THR A 88 -16.58 2.01 0.40
C THR A 88 -15.38 1.95 -0.54
N PHE A 89 -15.45 1.13 -1.56
CA PHE A 89 -14.39 1.07 -2.57
C PHE A 89 -14.35 2.36 -3.39
N ARG A 90 -15.52 2.89 -3.76
CA ARG A 90 -15.62 4.17 -4.49
C ARG A 90 -14.97 5.30 -3.71
N ALA A 91 -15.25 5.39 -2.42
CA ALA A 91 -14.66 6.41 -1.54
C ALA A 91 -13.13 6.27 -1.50
N ALA A 92 -12.61 5.04 -1.39
CA ALA A 92 -11.18 4.79 -1.36
C ALA A 92 -10.50 5.16 -2.69
N VAL A 93 -11.12 4.83 -3.81
CA VAL A 93 -10.60 5.21 -5.14
C VAL A 93 -10.62 6.72 -5.33
N HIS A 94 -11.66 7.38 -4.84
CA HIS A 94 -11.76 8.83 -4.88
C HIS A 94 -10.60 9.49 -4.11
N GLU A 95 -10.26 8.96 -2.95
CA GLU A 95 -9.11 9.42 -2.17
C GLU A 95 -7.80 9.32 -2.96
N VAL A 96 -7.60 8.22 -3.67
CA VAL A 96 -6.42 8.04 -4.52
C VAL A 96 -6.37 9.11 -5.61
N ARG A 97 -7.49 9.30 -6.31
CA ARG A 97 -7.59 10.28 -7.40
C ARG A 97 -7.37 11.70 -6.91
N ASP A 98 -7.92 12.02 -5.76
CA ASP A 98 -7.76 13.34 -5.15
C ASP A 98 -6.28 13.64 -4.89
N ARG A 99 -5.54 12.68 -4.35
CA ARG A 99 -4.11 12.83 -4.10
C ARG A 99 -3.31 12.94 -5.38
N CYS A 100 -3.69 12.24 -6.43
CA CYS A 100 -3.03 12.34 -7.73
C CYS A 100 -3.18 13.72 -8.36
N ARG A 101 -4.26 14.43 -8.10
CA ARG A 101 -4.50 15.77 -8.62
C ARG A 101 -3.59 16.84 -8.02
N ARG A 102 -2.93 16.54 -6.90
CA ARG A 102 -2.13 17.52 -6.15
C ARG A 102 -0.72 17.71 -6.69
N GLY A 103 -0.36 17.06 -7.80
CA GLY A 103 0.98 17.21 -8.37
C GLY A 103 1.29 16.16 -9.42
N TYR A 104 2.56 15.91 -9.64
CA TYR A 104 3.01 14.91 -10.60
C TYR A 104 2.96 13.50 -9.99
N ARG A 105 1.76 13.00 -9.85
CA ARG A 105 1.48 11.72 -9.20
C ARG A 105 0.53 10.90 -10.04
N VAL A 106 0.87 9.62 -10.25
CA VAL A 106 0.02 8.69 -10.99
C VAL A 106 0.03 7.33 -10.31
N VAL A 107 -1.03 6.58 -10.51
CA VAL A 107 -1.12 5.17 -10.11
C VAL A 107 -1.16 4.34 -11.39
N ARG A 108 -0.31 3.32 -11.45
CA ARG A 108 -0.17 2.43 -12.61
C ARG A 108 -0.29 0.98 -12.18
N TYR A 109 -0.72 0.16 -13.12
CA TYR A 109 -0.79 -1.28 -12.91
C TYR A 109 0.59 -1.91 -13.07
N VAL A 110 0.86 -2.91 -12.24
CA VAL A 110 2.00 -3.81 -12.36
C VAL A 110 1.51 -5.23 -12.13
N SER A 111 2.09 -6.22 -12.81
CA SER A 111 1.72 -7.60 -12.54
C SER A 111 2.19 -8.03 -11.15
N ARG A 112 1.48 -8.99 -10.55
CA ARG A 112 1.86 -9.54 -9.24
C ARG A 112 3.30 -10.06 -9.24
N LYS A 113 3.71 -10.73 -10.31
CA LYS A 113 5.06 -11.29 -10.43
C LYS A 113 6.14 -10.21 -10.43
N ALA A 114 5.83 -9.03 -10.93
CA ALA A 114 6.76 -7.92 -11.01
C ALA A 114 6.63 -6.93 -9.84
N ASN A 115 5.80 -7.25 -8.85
CA ASN A 115 5.55 -6.37 -7.71
C ASN A 115 6.39 -6.81 -6.49
N PRO A 116 7.49 -6.11 -6.16
CA PRO A 116 8.32 -6.47 -5.01
C PRO A 116 7.61 -6.28 -3.66
N ALA A 117 6.51 -5.52 -3.62
CA ALA A 117 5.73 -5.34 -2.40
C ALA A 117 4.90 -6.59 -2.04
N HIS A 118 4.73 -7.54 -2.96
CA HIS A 118 3.93 -8.74 -2.72
C HIS A 118 4.45 -9.56 -1.53
N GLU A 119 5.74 -9.85 -1.50
CA GLU A 119 6.35 -10.59 -0.39
C GLU A 119 6.32 -9.78 0.91
N LEU A 120 6.48 -8.47 0.84
CA LEU A 120 6.38 -7.59 2.00
C LEU A 120 4.97 -7.63 2.61
N ALA A 121 3.94 -7.65 1.78
CA ALA A 121 2.55 -7.76 2.25
C ALA A 121 2.31 -9.10 2.96
N ARG A 122 2.84 -10.18 2.40
CA ARG A 122 2.75 -11.51 3.01
C ARG A 122 3.48 -11.56 4.35
N GLU A 123 4.64 -10.95 4.45
CA GLU A 123 5.38 -10.85 5.72
C GLU A 123 4.60 -10.07 6.77
N GLY A 124 3.94 -8.97 6.36
CA GLY A 124 3.08 -8.20 7.25
C GLY A 124 1.92 -9.02 7.77
N LEU A 125 1.28 -9.82 6.92
CA LEU A 125 0.20 -10.71 7.33
C LEU A 125 0.70 -11.78 8.32
N LYS A 126 1.84 -12.39 8.06
CA LYS A 126 2.45 -13.36 8.98
C LYS A 126 2.74 -12.73 10.35
N SER A 127 3.15 -11.48 10.38
CA SER A 127 3.41 -10.75 11.61
C SER A 127 2.14 -10.63 12.47
N VAL A 128 0.99 -10.33 11.87
CA VAL A 128 -0.29 -10.28 12.59
C VAL A 128 -0.70 -11.66 13.09
N LEU A 129 -0.50 -12.71 12.28
CA LEU A 129 -0.80 -14.07 12.68
C LEU A 129 0.03 -14.50 13.88
N ARG A 130 1.30 -14.15 13.91
CA ARG A 130 2.18 -14.44 15.06
C ARG A 130 1.75 -13.66 16.29
N ALA A 131 1.39 -12.39 16.15
CA ALA A 131 0.87 -11.57 17.23
C ALA A 131 -0.38 -12.17 17.86
N SER A 132 -1.31 -12.69 17.04
CA SER A 132 -2.53 -13.33 17.49
C SER A 132 -2.26 -14.63 18.28
N ARG A 133 -1.17 -15.34 17.95
CA ARG A 133 -0.79 -16.59 18.63
C ARG A 133 -0.05 -16.35 19.94
N MET A 134 0.66 -15.24 20.07
CA MET A 134 1.53 -14.93 21.20
C MET A 134 1.31 -13.47 21.66
N PRO A 135 0.08 -13.10 22.07
CA PRO A 135 -0.24 -11.72 22.38
C PRO A 135 0.59 -11.15 23.52
N ASP A 136 0.92 -11.96 24.55
CA ASP A 136 1.62 -11.49 25.74
C ASP A 136 3.05 -11.05 25.45
N LEU A 137 3.70 -11.73 24.51
CA LEU A 137 5.09 -11.40 24.13
C LEU A 137 5.17 -10.12 23.31
N LEU A 138 4.08 -9.76 22.65
CA LEU A 138 4.04 -8.62 21.73
C LEU A 138 3.34 -7.40 22.32
N SER A 139 2.71 -7.54 23.48
CA SER A 139 2.09 -6.42 24.19
C SER A 139 3.08 -5.60 24.99
N GLU A 140 4.30 -6.09 25.20
CA GLU A 140 5.33 -5.30 25.88
C GLU A 140 5.80 -4.17 24.96
N PRO A 141 5.85 -2.93 25.48
CA PRO A 141 6.33 -1.82 24.68
C PRO A 141 7.80 -2.06 24.32
N VAL A 142 8.07 -2.07 23.02
CA VAL A 142 9.45 -2.09 22.54
C VAL A 142 10.07 -0.78 22.96
N ALA A 143 11.10 -0.85 23.80
CA ALA A 143 11.85 0.34 24.17
C ALA A 143 12.41 0.98 22.90
N ALA A 144 12.06 2.22 22.71
CA ALA A 144 12.48 2.99 21.56
C ALA A 144 14.00 3.16 21.56
#